data_b060003dbc0ba4c5bb25ab6a1fa56bf1
#
_entry.id   b060003dbc0ba4c5bb25ab6a1fa56bf1
#
_cell.length_a   1.000
_cell.length_b   1.000
_cell.length_c   1.000
_cell.angle_alpha   90.00
_cell.angle_beta   90.00
_cell.angle_gamma   90.00
#
_symmetry.space_group_name_H-M   'P 1'
#
loop_
_entity.id
_entity.type
_entity.pdbx_description
1 polymer ?
#
loop_
_entity_poly.entity_id
_entity_poly.type
_entity_poly.pdbx_seq_one_letter_code
_entity_poly.pdbx_strand_id
1 'polypeptide(L)'
;EEIAPLAKVEDAYYLELFHGATIAFKDMALSILPHLLTTSAKKNQVKNEIVILTATSGDTGKAALAGFADVEGTKIIVFYPKNGVSRVQELQMVTQKGDNTSVVAIHGNFDNAQSGVKAMFENKELEKELNEAGYQFSSANSINIGRLVPQVVYYVYAYAKLLQNEEIAEDEEINVVVPTGNFGNILAAYYAKNMGIPIAKLIC
;
A
#
# COMPACT_ATOMS: atom_id res chain seq x y z
N GLU A 1 -20.60 -10.43 3.38
CA GLU A 1 -19.70 -9.87 4.41
C GLU A 1 -19.14 -8.54 3.92
N GLU A 2 -19.18 -7.51 4.75
CA GLU A 2 -18.77 -6.16 4.37
C GLU A 2 -17.23 -6.07 4.40
N ILE A 3 -16.63 -5.51 3.33
CA ILE A 3 -15.15 -5.49 3.17
C ILE A 3 -14.49 -4.51 4.14
N ALA A 4 -15.18 -3.40 4.47
CA ALA A 4 -14.71 -2.36 5.37
C ALA A 4 -15.89 -1.88 6.25
N PRO A 5 -16.30 -2.67 7.24
CA PRO A 5 -17.39 -2.30 8.12
C PRO A 5 -17.04 -1.06 8.95
N LEU A 6 -18.06 -0.25 9.22
CA LEU A 6 -17.96 0.90 10.10
C LEU A 6 -18.60 0.55 11.45
N ALA A 7 -17.78 0.22 12.43
CA ALA A 7 -18.21 -0.18 13.76
C ALA A 7 -18.41 1.05 14.67
N LYS A 8 -19.57 1.18 15.28
CA LYS A 8 -19.85 2.23 16.29
C LYS A 8 -19.49 1.73 17.68
N VAL A 9 -18.68 2.46 18.39
CA VAL A 9 -18.34 2.21 19.81
C VAL A 9 -18.46 3.52 20.56
N GLU A 10 -19.45 3.61 21.45
CA GLU A 10 -19.79 4.84 22.17
C GLU A 10 -20.04 6.01 21.19
N ASP A 11 -19.24 7.08 21.29
CA ASP A 11 -19.34 8.29 20.45
C ASP A 11 -18.35 8.28 19.27
N ALA A 12 -17.70 7.15 18.99
CA ALA A 12 -16.71 7.02 17.93
C ALA A 12 -17.08 5.93 16.93
N TYR A 13 -16.62 6.12 15.69
CA TYR A 13 -16.77 5.16 14.60
C TYR A 13 -15.40 4.66 14.16
N TYR A 14 -15.30 3.34 13.99
CA TYR A 14 -14.07 2.65 13.61
C TYR A 14 -14.27 2.03 12.24
N LEU A 15 -13.56 2.54 11.23
CA LEU A 15 -13.51 1.92 9.93
C LEU A 15 -12.52 0.75 9.99
N GLU A 16 -13.03 -0.46 9.93
CA GLU A 16 -12.24 -1.68 10.04
C GLU A 16 -11.63 -2.05 8.68
N LEU A 17 -10.33 -1.86 8.52
CA LEU A 17 -9.60 -2.08 7.27
C LEU A 17 -8.74 -3.37 7.28
N PHE A 18 -9.04 -4.29 8.19
CA PHE A 18 -8.26 -5.52 8.38
C PHE A 18 -8.95 -6.80 7.84
N HIS A 19 -10.01 -6.65 7.06
CA HIS A 19 -10.74 -7.80 6.49
C HIS A 19 -10.19 -8.27 5.13
N GLY A 20 -9.07 -7.71 4.67
CA GLY A 20 -8.40 -8.10 3.43
C GLY A 20 -7.53 -9.35 3.58
N ALA A 21 -6.95 -9.81 2.46
CA ALA A 21 -6.22 -11.07 2.36
C ALA A 21 -5.01 -11.18 3.32
N THR A 22 -4.37 -10.07 3.68
CA THR A 22 -3.22 -10.06 4.59
C THR A 22 -3.47 -9.33 5.90
N ILE A 23 -4.75 -9.02 6.21
CA ILE A 23 -5.17 -8.41 7.47
C ILE A 23 -4.50 -7.03 7.68
N ALA A 24 -4.40 -6.24 6.62
CA ALA A 24 -3.80 -4.91 6.67
C ALA A 24 -4.61 -3.91 5.83
N PHE A 25 -4.71 -2.66 6.30
CA PHE A 25 -5.36 -1.57 5.54
C PHE A 25 -4.75 -1.37 4.15
N LYS A 26 -3.53 -1.85 3.96
CA LYS A 26 -2.76 -1.75 2.72
C LYS A 26 -3.29 -2.66 1.60
N ASP A 27 -4.05 -3.69 1.96
CA ASP A 27 -4.54 -4.71 1.03
C ASP A 27 -5.35 -4.09 -0.12
N MET A 28 -6.26 -3.17 0.17
CA MET A 28 -7.10 -2.55 -0.86
C MET A 28 -6.27 -1.80 -1.90
N ALA A 29 -5.32 -0.96 -1.46
CA ALA A 29 -4.46 -0.22 -2.38
C ALA A 29 -3.49 -1.14 -3.14
N LEU A 30 -2.97 -2.17 -2.49
CA LEU A 30 -2.01 -3.09 -3.09
C LEU A 30 -2.66 -4.17 -3.96
N SER A 31 -3.95 -4.45 -3.80
CA SER A 31 -4.70 -5.31 -4.72
C SER A 31 -4.99 -4.63 -6.06
N ILE A 32 -5.20 -3.31 -6.09
CA ILE A 32 -5.48 -2.57 -7.32
C ILE A 32 -4.22 -2.04 -8.03
N LEU A 33 -3.16 -1.74 -7.27
CA LEU A 33 -1.92 -1.16 -7.80
C LEU A 33 -1.32 -1.96 -8.96
N PRO A 34 -1.22 -3.29 -8.92
CA PRO A 34 -0.68 -4.07 -10.03
C PRO A 34 -1.46 -3.86 -11.34
N HIS A 35 -2.77 -3.78 -11.26
CA HIS A 35 -3.65 -3.57 -12.41
C HIS A 35 -3.52 -2.16 -13.00
N LEU A 36 -3.41 -1.15 -12.13
CA LEU A 36 -3.15 0.23 -12.57
C LEU A 36 -1.79 0.32 -13.26
N LEU A 37 -0.77 -0.31 -12.68
CA LEU A 37 0.59 -0.30 -13.19
C LEU A 37 0.70 -0.98 -14.55
N THR A 38 0.19 -2.21 -14.67
CA THR A 38 0.25 -2.97 -15.93
C THR A 38 -0.61 -2.35 -17.02
N THR A 39 -1.79 -1.80 -16.69
CA THR A 39 -2.62 -1.06 -17.64
C THR A 39 -1.93 0.21 -18.12
N SER A 40 -1.30 0.96 -17.22
CA SER A 40 -0.50 2.14 -17.57
C SER A 40 0.70 1.78 -18.46
N ALA A 41 1.41 0.71 -18.13
CA ALA A 41 2.54 0.22 -18.93
C ALA A 41 2.09 -0.13 -20.36
N LYS A 42 1.00 -0.88 -20.50
CA LYS A 42 0.42 -1.21 -21.81
C LYS A 42 0.03 0.04 -22.60
N LYS A 43 -0.66 0.99 -21.96
CA LYS A 43 -1.08 2.25 -22.58
C LYS A 43 0.10 3.11 -23.06
N ASN A 44 1.21 3.09 -22.32
CA ASN A 44 2.43 3.83 -22.65
C ASN A 44 3.42 3.01 -23.49
N GLN A 45 3.04 1.83 -23.98
CA GLN A 45 3.87 0.94 -24.81
C GLN A 45 5.21 0.56 -24.15
N VAL A 46 5.24 0.47 -22.82
CA VAL A 46 6.39 0.00 -22.05
C VAL A 46 6.61 -1.48 -22.36
N LYS A 47 7.81 -1.83 -22.80
CA LYS A 47 8.17 -3.21 -23.16
C LYS A 47 8.87 -3.97 -22.04
N ASN A 48 9.49 -3.23 -21.14
CA ASN A 48 10.24 -3.80 -20.02
C ASN A 48 9.31 -4.42 -18.99
N GLU A 49 9.71 -5.56 -18.46
CA GLU A 49 9.07 -6.18 -17.29
C GLU A 49 9.34 -5.31 -16.05
N ILE A 50 8.33 -5.10 -15.23
CA ILE A 50 8.41 -4.17 -14.10
C ILE A 50 8.83 -4.93 -12.85
N VAL A 51 9.97 -4.58 -12.28
CA VAL A 51 10.50 -5.16 -11.04
C VAL A 51 10.15 -4.25 -9.87
N ILE A 52 9.26 -4.73 -9.01
CA ILE A 52 8.80 -4.01 -7.82
C ILE A 52 9.78 -4.26 -6.68
N LEU A 53 10.48 -3.22 -6.24
CA LEU A 53 11.32 -3.29 -5.04
C LEU A 53 10.54 -2.74 -3.84
N THR A 54 10.49 -3.50 -2.75
CA THR A 54 9.76 -3.13 -1.55
C THR A 54 10.61 -3.38 -0.31
N ALA A 55 10.93 -2.33 0.44
CA ALA A 55 11.42 -2.46 1.82
C ALA A 55 10.24 -2.50 2.78
N THR A 56 10.27 -3.39 3.76
CA THR A 56 9.14 -3.55 4.70
C THR A 56 9.57 -3.77 6.14
N SER A 57 8.74 -3.27 7.06
CA SER A 57 8.74 -3.66 8.48
C SER A 57 7.67 -4.72 8.80
N GLY A 58 7.07 -5.33 7.75
CA GLY A 58 6.12 -6.44 7.86
C GLY A 58 4.90 -6.27 6.94
N ASP A 59 3.97 -5.40 7.26
CA ASP A 59 2.66 -5.30 6.59
C ASP A 59 2.72 -4.94 5.10
N THR A 60 3.57 -4.00 4.72
CA THR A 60 3.68 -3.61 3.31
C THR A 60 4.19 -4.76 2.46
N GLY A 61 5.19 -5.50 2.94
CA GLY A 61 5.78 -6.61 2.20
C GLY A 61 4.77 -7.73 1.94
N LYS A 62 4.08 -8.18 2.97
CA LYS A 62 3.08 -9.25 2.83
C LYS A 62 1.93 -8.85 1.89
N ALA A 63 1.42 -7.61 2.03
CA ALA A 63 0.32 -7.12 1.19
C ALA A 63 0.76 -6.90 -0.26
N ALA A 64 1.98 -6.41 -0.49
CA ALA A 64 2.53 -6.24 -1.83
C ALA A 64 2.78 -7.59 -2.51
N LEU A 65 3.35 -8.57 -1.81
CA LEU A 65 3.53 -9.93 -2.34
C LEU A 65 2.19 -10.53 -2.76
N ALA A 66 1.17 -10.45 -1.90
CA ALA A 66 -0.16 -10.97 -2.22
C ALA A 66 -0.81 -10.27 -3.43
N GLY A 67 -0.65 -8.95 -3.53
CA GLY A 67 -1.22 -8.16 -4.62
C GLY A 67 -0.53 -8.38 -5.97
N PHE A 68 0.80 -8.58 -5.99
CA PHE A 68 1.60 -8.77 -7.21
C PHE A 68 1.82 -10.24 -7.59
N ALA A 69 1.41 -11.20 -6.75
CA ALA A 69 1.59 -12.62 -7.04
C ALA A 69 0.96 -12.98 -8.39
N ASP A 70 1.76 -13.58 -9.28
CA ASP A 70 1.38 -14.04 -10.62
C ASP A 70 0.78 -12.98 -11.55
N VAL A 71 1.01 -11.69 -11.28
CA VAL A 71 0.61 -10.61 -12.18
C VAL A 71 1.60 -10.53 -13.34
N GLU A 72 1.11 -10.83 -14.54
CA GLU A 72 1.90 -10.83 -15.78
C GLU A 72 2.60 -9.49 -16.03
N GLY A 73 3.87 -9.54 -16.45
CA GLY A 73 4.70 -8.36 -16.74
C GLY A 73 5.27 -7.70 -15.48
N THR A 74 5.16 -8.36 -14.33
CA THR A 74 5.73 -7.87 -13.07
C THR A 74 6.56 -8.94 -12.36
N LYS A 75 7.59 -8.49 -11.64
CA LYS A 75 8.30 -9.25 -10.61
C LYS A 75 8.30 -8.45 -9.33
N ILE A 76 8.27 -9.10 -8.18
CA ILE A 76 8.35 -8.42 -6.90
C ILE A 76 9.44 -9.00 -6.02
N ILE A 77 10.27 -8.12 -5.46
CA ILE A 77 11.31 -8.44 -4.50
C ILE A 77 11.04 -7.65 -3.21
N VAL A 78 10.84 -8.36 -2.13
CA VAL A 78 10.60 -7.77 -0.81
C VAL A 78 11.81 -7.97 0.09
N PHE A 79 12.33 -6.87 0.61
CA PHE A 79 13.43 -6.85 1.58
C PHE A 79 12.89 -6.57 2.98
N TYR A 80 13.20 -7.44 3.95
CA TYR A 80 12.80 -7.26 5.33
C TYR A 80 13.96 -7.53 6.30
N PRO A 81 14.00 -6.86 7.47
CA PRO A 81 15.05 -7.12 8.45
C PRO A 81 14.84 -8.48 9.10
N LYS A 82 15.86 -9.34 9.03
CA LYS A 82 15.86 -10.64 9.73
C LYS A 82 15.67 -10.41 11.23
N ASN A 83 14.67 -11.06 11.83
CA ASN A 83 14.25 -10.86 13.22
C ASN A 83 13.67 -9.46 13.54
N GLY A 84 13.40 -8.63 12.54
CA GLY A 84 12.84 -7.28 12.71
C GLY A 84 11.34 -7.19 12.33
N VAL A 85 10.69 -8.30 12.06
CA VAL A 85 9.24 -8.43 11.80
C VAL A 85 8.65 -9.50 12.73
N SER A 86 7.34 -9.47 12.94
CA SER A 86 6.69 -10.53 13.72
C SER A 86 6.76 -11.88 12.99
N ARG A 87 6.70 -12.98 13.74
CA ARG A 87 6.73 -14.32 13.15
C ARG A 87 5.59 -14.56 12.16
N VAL A 88 4.41 -13.98 12.43
CA VAL A 88 3.24 -14.07 11.55
C VAL A 88 3.52 -13.33 10.23
N GLN A 89 4.02 -12.11 10.30
CA GLN A 89 4.36 -11.32 9.12
C GLN A 89 5.46 -11.99 8.28
N GLU A 90 6.49 -12.54 8.94
CA GLU A 90 7.55 -13.30 8.26
C GLU A 90 6.95 -14.50 7.51
N LEU A 91 6.14 -15.31 8.19
CA LEU A 91 5.49 -16.47 7.59
C LEU A 91 4.58 -16.06 6.41
N GLN A 92 3.79 -15.02 6.54
CA GLN A 92 2.97 -14.50 5.44
C GLN A 92 3.79 -14.11 4.21
N MET A 93 5.02 -13.60 4.40
CA MET A 93 5.92 -13.27 3.28
C MET A 93 6.59 -14.51 2.68
N VAL A 94 7.24 -15.33 3.52
CA VAL A 94 8.05 -16.46 3.03
C VAL A 94 7.24 -17.64 2.51
N THR A 95 5.97 -17.72 2.86
CA THR A 95 5.05 -18.76 2.34
C THR A 95 4.17 -18.26 1.19
N GLN A 96 4.27 -16.97 0.81
CA GLN A 96 3.54 -16.46 -0.34
C GLN A 96 3.93 -17.24 -1.60
N LYS A 97 2.93 -17.76 -2.29
CA LYS A 97 3.10 -18.44 -3.58
C LYS A 97 3.04 -17.41 -4.71
N GLY A 98 3.74 -17.72 -5.79
CA GLY A 98 3.78 -16.91 -7.00
C GLY A 98 5.14 -17.06 -7.68
N ASP A 99 5.15 -17.33 -8.99
CA ASP A 99 6.38 -17.58 -9.75
C ASP A 99 7.20 -16.29 -9.95
N ASN A 100 6.59 -15.13 -9.74
CA ASN A 100 7.19 -13.81 -9.86
C ASN A 100 7.54 -13.16 -8.52
N THR A 101 7.44 -13.88 -7.40
CA THR A 101 7.67 -13.35 -6.05
C THR A 101 9.02 -13.77 -5.48
N SER A 102 9.71 -12.85 -4.82
CA SER A 102 10.97 -13.09 -4.12
C SER A 102 11.02 -12.37 -2.79
N VAL A 103 11.53 -13.04 -1.75
CA VAL A 103 11.62 -12.51 -0.39
C VAL A 103 13.04 -12.63 0.11
N VAL A 104 13.62 -11.51 0.55
CA VAL A 104 15.02 -11.42 0.97
C VAL A 104 15.10 -10.88 2.40
N ALA A 105 15.59 -11.69 3.33
CA ALA A 105 15.92 -11.26 4.67
C ALA A 105 17.29 -10.56 4.68
N ILE A 106 17.38 -9.36 5.22
CA ILE A 106 18.64 -8.64 5.37
C ILE A 106 19.14 -8.65 6.82
N HIS A 107 20.45 -8.60 7.01
CA HIS A 107 21.04 -8.31 8.30
C HIS A 107 21.05 -6.78 8.51
N GLY A 108 20.23 -6.30 9.44
CA GLY A 108 20.04 -4.87 9.72
C GLY A 108 18.62 -4.59 10.20
N ASN A 109 18.25 -3.32 10.17
CA ASN A 109 16.92 -2.84 10.53
C ASN A 109 16.12 -2.39 9.27
N PHE A 110 14.90 -1.88 9.48
CA PHE A 110 14.05 -1.39 8.41
C PHE A 110 14.70 -0.22 7.63
N ASP A 111 15.41 0.68 8.31
CA ASP A 111 16.06 1.83 7.68
C ASP A 111 17.18 1.38 6.74
N ASN A 112 17.89 0.31 7.09
CA ASN A 112 18.90 -0.31 6.21
C ASN A 112 18.24 -0.89 4.95
N ALA A 113 17.12 -1.59 5.08
CA ALA A 113 16.38 -2.10 3.93
C ALA A 113 15.89 -0.96 3.02
N GLN A 114 15.33 0.09 3.63
CA GLN A 114 14.82 1.25 2.89
C GLN A 114 15.93 2.02 2.18
N SER A 115 17.06 2.24 2.85
CA SER A 115 18.22 2.92 2.27
C SER A 115 18.83 2.10 1.13
N GLY A 116 18.91 0.78 1.28
CA GLY A 116 19.36 -0.12 0.22
C GLY A 116 18.47 -0.04 -1.03
N VAL A 117 17.15 -0.10 -0.86
CA VAL A 117 16.20 0.05 -1.97
C VAL A 117 16.32 1.42 -2.64
N LYS A 118 16.46 2.51 -1.86
CA LYS A 118 16.70 3.85 -2.43
C LYS A 118 17.99 3.92 -3.24
N ALA A 119 19.08 3.35 -2.71
CA ALA A 119 20.36 3.31 -3.41
C ALA A 119 20.27 2.55 -4.75
N MET A 120 19.47 1.49 -4.82
CA MET A 120 19.21 0.77 -6.08
C MET A 120 18.45 1.65 -7.09
N PHE A 121 17.47 2.44 -6.66
CA PHE A 121 16.77 3.39 -7.54
C PHE A 121 17.64 4.55 -8.03
N GLU A 122 18.62 4.96 -7.23
CA GLU A 122 19.55 6.06 -7.56
C GLU A 122 20.72 5.61 -8.40
N ASN A 123 20.98 4.31 -8.50
CA ASN A 123 22.12 3.73 -9.24
C ASN A 123 21.83 3.70 -10.74
N LYS A 124 22.37 4.67 -11.47
CA LYS A 124 22.18 4.83 -12.92
C LYS A 124 22.84 3.73 -13.76
N GLU A 125 23.90 3.12 -13.27
CA GLU A 125 24.57 2.01 -13.94
C GLU A 125 23.67 0.76 -13.89
N LEU A 126 23.17 0.42 -12.69
CA LEU A 126 22.21 -0.66 -12.49
C LEU A 126 20.92 -0.44 -13.30
N GLU A 127 20.39 0.79 -13.32
CA GLU A 127 19.20 1.15 -14.11
C GLU A 127 19.43 0.86 -15.60
N LYS A 128 20.62 1.22 -16.13
CA LYS A 128 20.98 0.98 -17.53
C LYS A 128 21.10 -0.51 -17.83
N GLU A 129 21.81 -1.27 -17.00
CA GLU A 129 21.96 -2.72 -17.16
C GLU A 129 20.61 -3.44 -17.16
N LEU A 130 19.71 -3.06 -16.26
CA LEU A 130 18.38 -3.62 -16.19
C LEU A 130 17.56 -3.29 -17.43
N ASN A 131 17.60 -2.04 -17.91
CA ASN A 131 16.89 -1.64 -19.12
C ASN A 131 17.39 -2.42 -20.35
N GLU A 132 18.69 -2.62 -20.48
CA GLU A 132 19.29 -3.43 -21.54
C GLU A 132 18.86 -4.91 -21.45
N ALA A 133 18.61 -5.41 -20.23
CA ALA A 133 18.11 -6.76 -19.98
C ALA A 133 16.57 -6.87 -20.08
N GLY A 134 15.86 -5.79 -20.40
CA GLY A 134 14.40 -5.78 -20.55
C GLY A 134 13.62 -5.60 -19.25
N TYR A 135 14.25 -5.06 -18.20
CA TYR A 135 13.61 -4.79 -16.91
C TYR A 135 13.62 -3.30 -16.56
N GLN A 136 12.69 -2.89 -15.70
CA GLN A 136 12.69 -1.56 -15.10
C GLN A 136 12.20 -1.62 -13.65
N PHE A 137 12.74 -0.75 -12.80
CA PHE A 137 12.31 -0.68 -11.40
C PHE A 137 11.02 0.10 -11.20
N SER A 138 10.23 -0.35 -10.22
CA SER A 138 9.14 0.40 -9.60
C SER A 138 9.06 0.03 -8.11
N SER A 139 8.16 0.67 -7.36
CA SER A 139 8.03 0.46 -5.92
C SER A 139 6.58 0.26 -5.51
N ALA A 140 6.35 -0.58 -4.49
CA ALA A 140 5.08 -0.68 -3.78
C ALA A 140 5.09 0.03 -2.41
N ASN A 141 6.12 0.80 -2.10
CA ASN A 141 6.17 1.64 -0.91
C ASN A 141 5.29 2.91 -1.07
N SER A 142 5.08 3.65 0.02
CA SER A 142 4.21 4.83 0.06
C SER A 142 4.66 6.01 -0.81
N ILE A 143 5.84 5.95 -1.40
CA ILE A 143 6.30 6.90 -2.41
C ILE A 143 5.55 6.76 -3.75
N ASN A 144 4.89 5.63 -4.00
CA ASN A 144 4.13 5.40 -5.23
C ASN A 144 2.72 6.00 -5.10
N ILE A 145 2.41 6.97 -5.96
CA ILE A 145 1.10 7.63 -6.00
C ILE A 145 -0.05 6.65 -6.27
N GLY A 146 0.19 5.61 -7.06
CA GLY A 146 -0.79 4.55 -7.34
C GLY A 146 -1.15 3.72 -6.10
N ARG A 147 -0.33 3.78 -5.04
CA ARG A 147 -0.65 3.24 -3.73
C ARG A 147 -1.40 4.23 -2.84
N LEU A 148 -1.15 5.53 -3.01
CA LEU A 148 -1.76 6.59 -2.21
C LEU A 148 -3.22 6.84 -2.62
N VAL A 149 -3.45 7.04 -3.90
CA VAL A 149 -4.76 7.43 -4.44
C VAL A 149 -5.90 6.48 -4.05
N PRO A 150 -5.74 5.13 -4.11
CA PRO A 150 -6.82 4.24 -3.70
C PRO A 150 -7.23 4.37 -2.23
N GLN A 151 -6.35 4.88 -1.37
CA GLN A 151 -6.67 5.09 0.05
C GLN A 151 -7.61 6.28 0.30
N VAL A 152 -7.75 7.19 -0.64
CA VAL A 152 -8.75 8.28 -0.57
C VAL A 152 -10.16 7.71 -0.43
N VAL A 153 -10.41 6.57 -1.06
CA VAL A 153 -11.70 5.86 -1.03
C VAL A 153 -12.13 5.51 0.38
N TYR A 154 -11.22 5.21 1.31
CA TYR A 154 -11.57 4.90 2.70
C TYR A 154 -12.37 6.03 3.37
N TYR A 155 -11.96 7.25 3.15
CA TYR A 155 -12.55 8.44 3.77
C TYR A 155 -13.86 8.85 3.11
N VAL A 156 -13.92 8.76 1.80
CA VAL A 156 -15.17 8.96 1.03
C VAL A 156 -16.20 7.92 1.44
N TYR A 157 -15.80 6.66 1.52
CA TYR A 157 -16.66 5.56 1.92
C TYR A 157 -17.15 5.70 3.36
N ALA A 158 -16.25 5.99 4.30
CA ALA A 158 -16.62 6.17 5.70
C ALA A 158 -17.63 7.30 5.87
N TYR A 159 -17.41 8.45 5.23
CA TYR A 159 -18.33 9.57 5.26
C TYR A 159 -19.71 9.21 4.66
N ALA A 160 -19.71 8.56 3.50
CA ALA A 160 -20.93 8.11 2.85
C ALA A 160 -21.71 7.10 3.71
N LYS A 161 -21.02 6.21 4.43
CA LYS A 161 -21.65 5.26 5.35
C LYS A 161 -22.26 5.96 6.57
N LEU A 162 -21.62 6.96 7.13
CA LEU A 162 -22.18 7.75 8.21
C LEU A 162 -23.49 8.46 7.80
N LEU A 163 -23.51 9.04 6.60
CA LEU A 163 -24.73 9.63 6.02
C LEU A 163 -25.81 8.58 5.76
N GLN A 164 -25.44 7.45 5.14
CA GLN A 164 -26.39 6.37 4.81
C GLN A 164 -27.05 5.78 6.06
N ASN A 165 -26.30 5.73 7.17
CA ASN A 165 -26.79 5.21 8.44
C ASN A 165 -27.48 6.29 9.30
N GLU A 166 -27.67 7.50 8.78
CA GLU A 166 -28.28 8.65 9.50
C GLU A 166 -27.55 9.01 10.81
N GLU A 167 -26.23 8.74 10.87
CA GLU A 167 -25.37 9.02 12.03
C GLU A 167 -24.85 10.46 12.04
N ILE A 168 -24.85 11.12 10.89
CA ILE A 168 -24.51 12.53 10.69
C ILE A 168 -25.50 13.18 9.71
N ALA A 169 -25.64 14.50 9.79
CA ALA A 169 -26.40 15.28 8.81
C ALA A 169 -25.57 15.56 7.54
N GLU A 170 -26.25 15.95 6.45
CA GLU A 170 -25.60 16.40 5.24
C GLU A 170 -24.68 17.61 5.54
N ASP A 171 -23.49 17.62 5.00
CA ASP A 171 -22.43 18.62 5.24
C ASP A 171 -21.91 18.72 6.70
N GLU A 172 -22.32 17.83 7.58
CA GLU A 172 -21.78 17.79 8.94
C GLU A 172 -20.29 17.39 8.90
N GLU A 173 -19.46 18.20 9.56
CA GLU A 173 -18.01 17.97 9.61
C GLU A 173 -17.66 16.86 10.60
N ILE A 174 -16.78 15.94 10.17
CA ILE A 174 -16.24 14.89 11.02
C ILE A 174 -14.78 15.13 11.37
N ASN A 175 -14.31 14.61 12.50
CA ASN A 175 -12.91 14.50 12.83
C ASN A 175 -12.41 13.11 12.47
N VAL A 176 -11.23 13.03 11.82
CA VAL A 176 -10.63 11.76 11.42
C VAL A 176 -9.35 11.55 12.20
N VAL A 177 -9.28 10.43 12.92
CA VAL A 177 -8.10 10.00 13.67
C VAL A 177 -7.42 8.87 12.89
N VAL A 178 -6.15 9.04 12.58
CA VAL A 178 -5.37 8.05 11.82
C VAL A 178 -4.12 7.68 12.62
N PRO A 179 -4.03 6.45 13.15
CA PRO A 179 -2.78 5.95 13.74
C PRO A 179 -1.68 5.98 12.68
N THR A 180 -0.64 6.79 12.88
CA THR A 180 0.29 7.18 11.83
C THR A 180 1.74 6.84 12.19
N GLY A 181 2.38 6.01 11.35
CA GLY A 181 3.83 5.88 11.26
C GLY A 181 4.30 6.60 9.99
N ASN A 182 4.03 6.01 8.80
CA ASN A 182 4.19 6.71 7.52
C ASN A 182 2.94 7.54 7.22
N PHE A 183 3.11 8.75 6.71
CA PHE A 183 2.03 9.71 6.48
C PHE A 183 1.13 9.43 5.25
N GLY A 184 1.34 8.33 4.54
CA GLY A 184 0.57 8.02 3.32
C GLY A 184 -0.94 7.95 3.54
N ASN A 185 -1.40 7.24 4.58
CA ASN A 185 -2.82 7.08 4.84
C ASN A 185 -3.50 8.40 5.26
N ILE A 186 -2.91 9.16 6.19
CA ILE A 186 -3.47 10.47 6.58
C ILE A 186 -3.38 11.50 5.45
N LEU A 187 -2.39 11.41 4.57
CA LEU A 187 -2.30 12.23 3.36
C LEU A 187 -3.48 11.95 2.40
N ALA A 188 -3.90 10.68 2.31
CA ALA A 188 -5.11 10.33 1.55
C ALA A 188 -6.38 10.97 2.16
N ALA A 189 -6.48 11.04 3.49
CA ALA A 189 -7.54 11.79 4.17
C ALA A 189 -7.49 13.30 3.86
N TYR A 190 -6.29 13.86 3.81
CA TYR A 190 -6.10 15.27 3.41
C TYR A 190 -6.57 15.52 1.96
N TYR A 191 -6.30 14.59 1.05
CA TYR A 191 -6.83 14.68 -0.32
C TYR A 191 -8.35 14.56 -0.33
N ALA A 192 -8.95 13.63 0.40
CA ALA A 192 -10.40 13.52 0.52
C ALA A 192 -11.04 14.84 1.00
N LYS A 193 -10.47 15.47 2.03
CA LYS A 193 -10.87 16.79 2.51
C LYS A 193 -10.82 17.86 1.40
N ASN A 194 -9.72 17.92 0.65
CA ASN A 194 -9.58 18.90 -0.44
C ASN A 194 -10.46 18.59 -1.66
N MET A 195 -10.96 17.36 -1.77
CA MET A 195 -11.95 16.95 -2.77
C MET A 195 -13.39 17.28 -2.36
N GLY A 196 -13.59 17.81 -1.15
CA GLY A 196 -14.88 18.28 -0.67
C GLY A 196 -15.55 17.41 0.40
N ILE A 197 -14.87 16.35 0.89
CA ILE A 197 -15.41 15.59 2.04
C ILE A 197 -15.34 16.49 3.29
N PRO A 198 -16.44 16.67 4.04
CA PRO A 198 -16.51 17.54 5.22
C PRO A 198 -15.70 16.96 6.40
N ILE A 199 -14.41 17.22 6.40
CA ILE A 199 -13.46 16.82 7.45
C ILE A 199 -12.97 18.07 8.17
N ALA A 200 -13.30 18.24 9.46
CA ALA A 200 -12.84 19.35 10.27
C ALA A 200 -11.35 19.22 10.59
N LYS A 201 -10.97 18.12 11.26
CA LYS A 201 -9.60 17.88 11.72
C LYS A 201 -9.09 16.53 11.27
N LEU A 202 -7.81 16.50 10.94
CA LEU A 202 -7.00 15.29 10.80
C LEU A 202 -6.10 15.18 12.02
N ILE A 203 -6.19 14.05 12.73
CA ILE A 203 -5.50 13.81 13.99
C ILE A 203 -4.60 12.58 13.81
N CYS A 204 -3.30 12.70 14.11
CA CYS A 204 -2.31 11.62 14.04
C CYS A 204 -1.60 11.43 15.39
#